data_e089cca0d453ae28f98ed61cc7dbb1a2
#
_entry.id   e089cca0d453ae28f98ed61cc7dbb1a2
#
_cell.length_a   1.000
_cell.length_b   1.000
_cell.length_c   1.000
_cell.angle_alpha   90.00
_cell.angle_beta   90.00
_cell.angle_gamma   90.00
#
_symmetry.space_group_name_H-M   'P 1'
#
loop_
_entity.id
_entity.type
_entity.pdbx_description
1 polymer ?
#
loop_
_entity_poly.entity_id
_entity_poly.type
_entity_poly.pdbx_seq_one_letter_code
_entity_poly.pdbx_strand_id
1 'polypeptide(L)'
;MIKLTSILKEIISEIGDGGSKPYNYKLTRTVGDYFRLYEFVTDLGTHYEVTFEIEEDFSKDEPWEFMNIEFGVDEKDGGGVSYKVETNRGEVFRVMATIVDITKKILKERKNIKTLTFSGAKKDEGDNRRNNLYMAYIRKHVPNVKNIEIDGSEIRVDI
;
A
#
# COMPACT_ATOMS: atom_id res chain seq x y z
N MET A 1 4.02 13.30 -27.09
CA MET A 1 4.25 13.14 -25.63
C MET A 1 3.46 11.95 -25.13
N ILE A 2 4.13 10.91 -24.72
CA ILE A 2 3.48 9.72 -24.16
C ILE A 2 2.95 10.08 -22.78
N LYS A 3 1.65 9.97 -22.59
CA LYS A 3 1.06 10.26 -21.28
C LYS A 3 1.49 9.18 -20.28
N LEU A 4 1.90 9.60 -19.10
CA LEU A 4 2.29 8.71 -18.00
C LEU A 4 1.24 7.63 -17.72
N THR A 5 -0.04 7.98 -17.84
CA THR A 5 -1.17 7.05 -17.74
C THR A 5 -1.14 5.92 -18.77
N SER A 6 -0.64 6.19 -20.00
CA SER A 6 -0.50 5.17 -21.03
C SER A 6 0.65 4.21 -20.72
N ILE A 7 1.77 4.74 -20.23
CA ILE A 7 2.92 3.92 -19.79
C ILE A 7 2.50 3.02 -18.62
N LEU A 8 1.77 3.56 -17.66
CA LEU A 8 1.28 2.80 -16.52
C LEU A 8 0.30 1.69 -16.93
N LYS A 9 -0.59 1.98 -17.88
CA LYS A 9 -1.50 0.96 -18.45
C LYS A 9 -0.74 -0.14 -19.17
N GLU A 10 0.29 0.20 -19.96
CA GLU A 10 1.14 -0.78 -20.63
C GLU A 10 1.90 -1.64 -19.63
N ILE A 11 2.53 -1.03 -18.63
CA ILE A 11 3.26 -1.75 -17.59
C ILE A 11 2.33 -2.71 -16.83
N ILE A 12 1.14 -2.25 -16.46
CA ILE A 12 0.15 -3.08 -15.76
C ILE A 12 -0.38 -4.19 -16.69
N SER A 13 -0.58 -3.92 -17.97
CA SER A 13 -1.02 -4.94 -18.93
C SER A 13 0.06 -5.97 -19.25
N GLU A 14 1.32 -5.56 -19.36
CA GLU A 14 2.46 -6.47 -19.61
C GLU A 14 2.72 -7.43 -18.46
N ILE A 15 2.54 -6.96 -17.22
CA ILE A 15 2.74 -7.78 -16.03
C ILE A 15 1.53 -8.68 -15.78
N GLY A 16 0.37 -8.32 -16.33
CA GLY A 16 -0.87 -9.10 -16.24
C GLY A 16 -1.37 -9.31 -14.82
N ASP A 17 -2.64 -9.55 -14.67
CA ASP A 17 -3.24 -9.84 -13.36
C ASP A 17 -2.74 -11.17 -12.76
N GLY A 18 -2.26 -12.08 -13.59
CA GLY A 18 -1.75 -13.39 -13.18
C GLY A 18 -0.29 -13.40 -12.71
N GLY A 19 0.48 -12.34 -12.99
CA GLY A 19 1.90 -12.25 -12.63
C GLY A 19 2.16 -11.65 -11.25
N SER A 20 1.20 -10.98 -10.67
CA SER A 20 1.34 -10.26 -9.41
C SER A 20 0.79 -11.09 -8.24
N LYS A 21 1.46 -12.19 -7.93
CA LYS A 21 1.14 -12.98 -6.73
C LYS A 21 1.74 -12.28 -5.51
N PRO A 22 0.98 -12.13 -4.42
CA PRO A 22 1.54 -11.60 -3.18
C PRO A 22 2.66 -12.52 -2.67
N TYR A 23 3.65 -11.91 -2.02
CA TYR A 23 4.62 -12.67 -1.23
C TYR A 23 3.94 -13.31 -0.03
N ASN A 24 4.53 -14.37 0.50
CA ASN A 24 4.12 -14.89 1.80
C ASN A 24 4.42 -13.84 2.87
N TYR A 25 3.44 -13.50 3.65
CA TYR A 25 3.57 -12.51 4.71
C TYR A 25 3.17 -13.07 6.06
N LYS A 26 3.68 -12.45 7.11
CA LYS A 26 3.47 -12.87 8.48
C LYS A 26 3.04 -11.71 9.34
N LEU A 27 2.00 -11.90 10.14
CA LEU A 27 1.61 -10.97 11.19
C LEU A 27 2.59 -11.14 12.36
N THR A 28 3.40 -10.11 12.64
CA THR A 28 4.46 -10.18 13.64
C THR A 28 4.14 -9.43 14.92
N ARG A 29 3.24 -8.45 14.86
CA ARG A 29 2.85 -7.68 16.03
C ARG A 29 1.42 -7.15 15.89
N THR A 30 0.71 -7.18 17.03
CA THR A 30 -0.59 -6.51 17.19
C THR A 30 -0.59 -5.68 18.46
N VAL A 31 -1.31 -4.56 18.44
CA VAL A 31 -1.61 -3.78 19.64
C VAL A 31 -3.12 -3.53 19.63
N GLY A 32 -3.84 -4.16 20.54
CA GLY A 32 -5.31 -4.10 20.56
C GLY A 32 -5.91 -4.47 19.21
N ASP A 33 -7.03 -3.83 18.86
CA ASP A 33 -7.71 -4.00 17.59
C ASP A 33 -7.32 -2.96 16.53
N TYR A 34 -6.44 -2.01 16.90
CA TYR A 34 -6.18 -0.83 16.09
C TYR A 34 -4.81 -0.83 15.39
N PHE A 35 -3.90 -1.72 15.74
CA PHE A 35 -2.57 -1.77 15.14
C PHE A 35 -2.15 -3.19 14.79
N ARG A 36 -1.65 -3.36 13.56
CA ARG A 36 -1.07 -4.62 13.07
C ARG A 36 0.20 -4.34 12.28
N LEU A 37 1.23 -5.12 12.53
CA LEU A 37 2.48 -5.14 11.78
C LEU A 37 2.64 -6.46 11.05
N TYR A 38 2.79 -6.39 9.75
CA TYR A 38 3.11 -7.53 8.89
C TYR A 38 4.52 -7.39 8.32
N GLU A 39 5.16 -8.51 8.12
CA GLU A 39 6.46 -8.60 7.49
C GLU A 39 6.45 -9.59 6.34
N PHE A 40 7.21 -9.30 5.32
CA PHE A 40 7.47 -10.22 4.21
C PHE A 40 8.84 -9.96 3.60
N VAL A 41 9.34 -10.97 2.87
CA VAL A 41 10.65 -10.92 2.21
C VAL A 41 10.43 -11.13 0.72
N THR A 42 11.06 -10.28 -0.09
CA THR A 42 11.01 -10.40 -1.55
C THR A 42 11.95 -11.50 -2.05
N ASP A 43 11.82 -11.86 -3.33
CA ASP A 43 12.71 -12.83 -3.97
C ASP A 43 14.19 -12.40 -3.98
N LEU A 44 14.45 -11.10 -3.94
CA LEU A 44 15.81 -10.55 -3.82
C LEU A 44 16.32 -10.46 -2.37
N GLY A 45 15.52 -10.93 -1.41
CA GLY A 45 15.89 -10.90 0.00
C GLY A 45 15.64 -9.58 0.71
N THR A 46 14.88 -8.68 0.11
CA THR A 46 14.53 -7.40 0.75
C THR A 46 13.41 -7.62 1.76
N HIS A 47 13.65 -7.19 3.00
CA HIS A 47 12.68 -7.26 4.08
C HIS A 47 11.79 -6.03 4.10
N TYR A 48 10.48 -6.25 4.04
CA TYR A 48 9.47 -5.20 4.14
C TYR A 48 8.68 -5.31 5.43
N GLU A 49 8.38 -4.16 6.00
CA GLU A 49 7.41 -4.02 7.07
C GLU A 49 6.22 -3.20 6.58
N VAL A 50 5.03 -3.62 6.94
CA VAL A 50 3.79 -2.91 6.64
C VAL A 50 2.99 -2.77 7.92
N THR A 51 2.69 -1.53 8.30
CA THR A 51 1.84 -1.24 9.46
C THR A 51 0.46 -0.81 9.03
N PHE A 52 -0.53 -1.30 9.74
CA PHE A 52 -1.93 -0.94 9.59
C PHE A 52 -2.42 -0.36 10.91
N GLU A 53 -2.78 0.91 10.89
CA GLU A 53 -3.28 1.61 12.06
C GLU A 53 -4.70 2.09 11.78
N ILE A 54 -5.63 1.68 12.64
CA ILE A 54 -7.06 1.94 12.47
C ILE A 54 -7.49 2.98 13.50
N GLU A 55 -8.11 4.06 13.02
CA GLU A 55 -8.63 5.14 13.84
C GLU A 55 -10.12 5.33 13.58
N GLU A 56 -10.85 5.73 14.62
CA GLU A 56 -12.26 6.07 14.50
C GLU A 56 -12.46 7.55 14.25
N ASP A 57 -13.34 7.88 13.35
CA ASP A 57 -13.75 9.26 13.10
C ASP A 57 -15.05 9.56 13.82
N PHE A 58 -14.95 10.17 15.00
CA PHE A 58 -16.09 10.53 15.83
C PHE A 58 -16.88 11.75 15.32
N SER A 59 -16.42 12.40 14.27
CA SER A 59 -17.12 13.52 13.64
C SER A 59 -18.30 13.10 12.77
N LYS A 60 -18.42 11.80 12.49
CA LYS A 60 -19.45 11.21 11.63
C LYS A 60 -20.62 10.71 12.47
N ASP A 61 -21.83 10.80 11.91
CA ASP A 61 -23.05 10.28 12.54
C ASP A 61 -23.14 8.75 12.52
N GLU A 62 -22.41 8.13 11.61
CA GLU A 62 -22.31 6.67 11.49
C GLU A 62 -20.92 6.20 11.92
N PRO A 63 -20.77 4.92 12.33
CA PRO A 63 -19.46 4.34 12.56
C PRO A 63 -18.57 4.50 11.33
N TRP A 64 -17.51 5.27 11.48
CA TRP A 64 -16.55 5.55 10.42
C TRP A 64 -15.15 5.32 10.92
N GLU A 65 -14.46 4.40 10.27
CA GLU A 65 -13.06 4.14 10.56
C GLU A 65 -12.20 4.50 9.35
N PHE A 66 -11.00 4.95 9.60
CA PHE A 66 -9.97 5.04 8.57
C PHE A 66 -8.74 4.24 8.97
N MET A 67 -8.09 3.71 7.98
CA MET A 67 -6.91 2.87 8.15
C MET A 67 -5.72 3.49 7.46
N ASN A 68 -4.68 3.77 8.25
CA ASN A 68 -3.40 4.26 7.76
C ASN A 68 -2.50 3.06 7.48
N ILE A 69 -1.97 3.00 6.27
CA ILE A 69 -1.10 1.93 5.80
C ILE A 69 0.26 2.54 5.50
N GLU A 70 1.27 2.16 6.26
CA GLU A 70 2.65 2.58 6.04
C GLU A 70 3.50 1.35 5.74
N PHE A 71 4.37 1.48 4.77
CA PHE A 71 5.25 0.38 4.38
C PHE A 71 6.64 0.88 4.01
N GLY A 72 7.62 0.06 4.27
CA GLY A 72 9.03 0.37 3.99
C GLY A 72 9.93 -0.85 4.14
N VAL A 73 11.18 -0.65 3.83
CA VAL A 73 12.22 -1.66 3.93
C VAL A 73 12.81 -1.62 5.34
N ASP A 74 12.85 -2.79 5.98
CA ASP A 74 13.57 -2.97 7.24
C ASP A 74 15.08 -3.04 6.95
N GLU A 75 15.80 -2.04 7.41
CA GLU A 75 17.26 -2.03 7.34
C GLU A 75 17.83 -2.80 8.53
N LYS A 76 18.37 -4.00 8.27
CA LYS A 76 18.87 -4.94 9.28
C LYS A 76 19.99 -4.40 10.18
N ASP A 77 20.59 -3.27 9.84
CA ASP A 77 21.74 -2.70 10.55
C ASP A 77 21.37 -1.73 11.68
N GLY A 78 20.15 -1.83 12.22
CA GLY A 78 19.71 -1.00 13.34
C GLY A 78 19.29 0.43 12.97
N GLY A 79 19.19 0.74 11.68
CA GLY A 79 18.77 2.04 11.18
C GLY A 79 17.27 2.28 11.13
N GLY A 80 16.46 1.33 11.60
CA GLY A 80 15.01 1.42 11.52
C GLY A 80 14.46 1.08 10.14
N VAL A 81 13.23 1.51 9.87
CA VAL A 81 12.56 1.27 8.58
C VAL A 81 12.97 2.33 7.60
N SER A 82 13.60 1.92 6.49
CA SER A 82 13.87 2.81 5.37
C SER A 82 12.71 2.76 4.39
N TYR A 83 12.19 3.93 4.08
CA TYR A 83 11.15 4.05 3.07
C TYR A 83 11.72 4.13 1.63
N LYS A 84 12.99 3.84 1.43
CA LYS A 84 13.59 3.76 0.09
C LYS A 84 13.30 2.41 -0.53
N VAL A 85 12.31 2.37 -1.38
CA VAL A 85 12.06 1.20 -2.23
C VAL A 85 12.95 1.32 -3.47
N GLU A 86 14.00 0.52 -3.54
CA GLU A 86 14.78 0.39 -4.77
C GLU A 86 13.92 -0.31 -5.83
N THR A 87 13.84 0.33 -6.99
CA THR A 87 12.93 -0.04 -8.05
C THR A 87 13.45 -1.15 -8.93
N ASN A 88 13.34 -2.39 -8.49
CA ASN A 88 13.17 -3.47 -9.44
C ASN A 88 11.68 -3.52 -9.81
N ARG A 89 11.34 -3.31 -11.08
CA ARG A 89 9.95 -3.24 -11.56
C ARG A 89 9.11 -4.45 -11.16
N GLY A 90 9.67 -5.66 -11.24
CA GLY A 90 8.98 -6.88 -10.85
C GLY A 90 8.67 -6.96 -9.35
N GLU A 91 9.57 -6.48 -8.50
CA GLU A 91 9.37 -6.45 -7.06
C GLU A 91 8.29 -5.45 -6.65
N VAL A 92 8.28 -4.26 -7.23
CA VAL A 92 7.32 -3.21 -6.88
C VAL A 92 5.88 -3.71 -7.03
N PHE A 93 5.57 -4.42 -8.10
CA PHE A 93 4.23 -4.96 -8.32
C PHE A 93 3.86 -6.04 -7.31
N ARG A 94 4.78 -6.95 -7.01
CA ARG A 94 4.54 -7.98 -6.00
C ARG A 94 4.46 -7.40 -4.59
N VAL A 95 5.25 -6.38 -4.27
CA VAL A 95 5.14 -5.65 -3.02
C VAL A 95 3.74 -5.04 -2.89
N MET A 96 3.27 -4.36 -3.92
CA MET A 96 1.92 -3.79 -3.92
C MET A 96 0.82 -4.86 -3.87
N ALA A 97 0.99 -5.97 -4.59
CA ALA A 97 0.08 -7.11 -4.52
C ALA A 97 -0.03 -7.65 -3.08
N THR A 98 1.09 -7.73 -2.39
CA THR A 98 1.14 -8.18 -1.00
C THR A 98 0.40 -7.21 -0.07
N ILE A 99 0.70 -5.92 -0.16
CA ILE A 99 0.05 -4.88 0.65
C ILE A 99 -1.46 -4.85 0.41
N VAL A 100 -1.89 -4.93 -0.84
CA VAL A 100 -3.31 -4.94 -1.19
C VAL A 100 -4.00 -6.22 -0.72
N ASP A 101 -3.33 -7.37 -0.78
CA ASP A 101 -3.88 -8.63 -0.27
C ASP A 101 -4.15 -8.56 1.24
N ILE A 102 -3.20 -8.04 2.01
CA ILE A 102 -3.37 -7.81 3.44
C ILE A 102 -4.53 -6.81 3.69
N THR A 103 -4.54 -5.71 2.94
CA THR A 103 -5.59 -4.69 3.03
C THR A 103 -6.97 -5.30 2.81
N LYS A 104 -7.14 -6.12 1.78
CA LYS A 104 -8.41 -6.81 1.51
C LYS A 104 -8.85 -7.71 2.66
N LYS A 105 -7.93 -8.43 3.28
CA LYS A 105 -8.22 -9.25 4.47
C LYS A 105 -8.79 -8.43 5.60
N ILE A 106 -8.13 -7.31 5.92
CA ILE A 106 -8.57 -6.43 7.00
C ILE A 106 -9.94 -5.82 6.69
N LEU A 107 -10.16 -5.40 5.45
CA LEU A 107 -11.44 -4.84 5.02
C LEU A 107 -12.60 -5.84 5.11
N LYS A 108 -12.33 -7.13 4.93
CA LYS A 108 -13.35 -8.18 5.15
C LYS A 108 -13.73 -8.34 6.61
N GLU A 109 -12.78 -8.15 7.52
CA GLU A 109 -13.02 -8.24 8.96
C GLU A 109 -13.68 -6.98 9.53
N ARG A 110 -13.34 -5.79 8.98
CA ARG A 110 -13.73 -4.49 9.52
C ARG A 110 -14.50 -3.68 8.49
N LYS A 111 -15.81 -3.80 8.54
CA LYS A 111 -16.74 -3.18 7.57
C LYS A 111 -16.91 -1.67 7.72
N ASN A 112 -16.52 -1.11 8.86
CA ASN A 112 -16.65 0.32 9.14
C ASN A 112 -15.50 1.15 8.56
N ILE A 113 -14.45 0.51 8.04
CA ILE A 113 -13.36 1.22 7.37
C ILE A 113 -13.88 1.79 6.05
N LYS A 114 -13.86 3.11 5.92
CA LYS A 114 -14.37 3.86 4.76
C LYS A 114 -13.31 4.67 4.06
N THR A 115 -12.18 4.88 4.71
CA THR A 115 -11.06 5.63 4.14
C THR A 115 -9.75 4.89 4.41
N LEU A 116 -8.92 4.80 3.38
CA LEU A 116 -7.57 4.26 3.48
C LEU A 116 -6.57 5.36 3.16
N THR A 117 -5.45 5.37 3.86
CA THR A 117 -4.29 6.19 3.47
C THR A 117 -3.09 5.27 3.27
N PHE A 118 -2.38 5.47 2.18
CA PHE A 118 -1.16 4.75 1.88
C PHE A 118 0.01 5.72 1.90
N SER A 119 0.95 5.48 2.79
CA SER A 119 2.19 6.24 2.87
C SER A 119 3.35 5.32 2.58
N GLY A 120 3.99 5.56 1.47
CA GLY A 120 5.25 4.93 1.13
C GLY A 120 6.40 5.89 1.34
N ALA A 121 7.59 5.44 1.00
CA ALA A 121 8.80 6.23 1.14
C ALA A 121 8.66 7.66 0.63
N LYS A 122 8.97 8.59 1.48
CA LYS A 122 9.31 9.94 1.06
C LYS A 122 10.61 9.87 0.26
N LYS A 123 10.49 9.86 -1.05
CA LYS A 123 11.59 10.32 -1.90
C LYS A 123 11.20 11.68 -2.44
N ASP A 124 12.24 12.47 -2.66
CA ASP A 124 12.27 13.79 -3.24
C ASP A 124 10.90 14.38 -3.57
N GLU A 125 10.57 15.44 -2.90
CA GLU A 125 9.44 16.30 -3.21
C GLU A 125 9.42 16.56 -4.72
N GLY A 126 8.57 15.86 -5.47
CA GLY A 126 8.43 16.04 -6.91
C GLY A 126 8.46 14.79 -7.76
N ASP A 127 8.86 13.63 -7.24
CA ASP A 127 8.75 12.39 -8.00
C ASP A 127 7.45 11.64 -7.68
N ASN A 128 6.40 11.96 -8.43
CA ASN A 128 5.08 11.36 -8.30
C ASN A 128 4.91 10.05 -9.10
N ARG A 129 5.95 9.58 -9.78
CA ARG A 129 5.86 8.38 -10.64
C ARG A 129 5.46 7.15 -9.84
N ARG A 130 6.03 6.99 -8.66
CA ARG A 130 5.73 5.88 -7.77
C ARG A 130 4.31 5.95 -7.22
N ASN A 131 3.89 7.12 -6.78
CA ASN A 131 2.54 7.34 -6.28
C ASN A 131 1.49 7.10 -7.38
N ASN A 132 1.76 7.50 -8.60
CA ASN A 132 0.89 7.25 -9.73
C ASN A 132 0.76 5.75 -10.03
N LEU A 133 1.84 5.00 -9.90
CA LEU A 133 1.85 3.55 -10.06
C LEU A 133 1.00 2.88 -8.97
N TYR A 134 1.20 3.28 -7.72
CA TYR A 134 0.43 2.77 -6.58
C TYR A 134 -1.05 3.10 -6.72
N MET A 135 -1.40 4.31 -7.13
CA MET A 135 -2.79 4.69 -7.38
C MET A 135 -3.46 3.82 -8.44
N ALA A 136 -2.78 3.59 -9.55
CA ALA A 136 -3.31 2.76 -10.62
C ALA A 136 -3.55 1.33 -10.14
N TYR A 137 -2.63 0.78 -9.35
CA TYR A 137 -2.76 -0.55 -8.78
C TYR A 137 -3.90 -0.63 -7.76
N ILE A 138 -3.98 0.33 -6.85
CA ILE A 138 -5.03 0.42 -5.84
C ILE A 138 -6.41 0.52 -6.50
N ARG A 139 -6.54 1.39 -7.49
CA ARG A 139 -7.80 1.59 -8.22
C ARG A 139 -8.29 0.31 -8.87
N LYS A 140 -7.36 -0.51 -9.37
CA LYS A 140 -7.69 -1.76 -10.06
C LYS A 140 -8.04 -2.91 -9.09
N HIS A 141 -7.38 -2.98 -7.94
CA HIS A 141 -7.41 -4.16 -7.08
C HIS A 141 -8.13 -3.97 -5.74
N VAL A 142 -8.22 -2.75 -5.23
CA VAL A 142 -8.98 -2.49 -4.00
C VAL A 142 -10.47 -2.39 -4.35
N PRO A 143 -11.34 -3.15 -3.66
CA PRO A 143 -12.77 -3.12 -3.95
C PRO A 143 -13.42 -1.81 -3.51
N ASN A 144 -14.45 -1.39 -4.26
CA ASN A 144 -15.32 -0.28 -3.91
C ASN A 144 -14.67 1.10 -3.83
N VAL A 145 -13.56 1.33 -4.52
CA VAL A 145 -12.92 2.64 -4.59
C VAL A 145 -13.87 3.67 -5.20
N LYS A 146 -14.25 4.67 -4.40
CA LYS A 146 -15.11 5.78 -4.82
C LYS A 146 -14.31 6.99 -5.26
N ASN A 147 -13.26 7.30 -4.53
CA ASN A 147 -12.38 8.43 -4.81
C ASN A 147 -10.95 8.09 -4.41
N ILE A 148 -10.00 8.67 -5.13
CA ILE A 148 -8.58 8.50 -4.86
C ILE A 148 -7.88 9.83 -5.09
N GLU A 149 -7.13 10.30 -4.10
CA GLU A 149 -6.41 11.57 -4.12
C GLU A 149 -4.96 11.38 -3.69
N ILE A 150 -4.08 12.18 -4.27
CA ILE A 150 -2.69 12.31 -3.79
C ILE A 150 -2.57 13.63 -3.05
N ASP A 151 -2.06 13.54 -1.81
CA ASP A 151 -1.65 14.69 -1.02
C ASP A 151 -0.18 14.51 -0.61
N GLY A 152 0.73 15.18 -1.32
CA GLY A 152 2.17 15.01 -1.11
C GLY A 152 2.62 13.57 -1.38
N SER A 153 3.09 12.88 -0.36
CA SER A 153 3.52 11.48 -0.42
C SER A 153 2.43 10.48 0.02
N GLU A 154 1.27 10.98 0.39
CA GLU A 154 0.15 10.17 0.88
C GLU A 154 -0.89 9.99 -0.22
N ILE A 155 -1.38 8.76 -0.35
CA ILE A 155 -2.51 8.43 -1.22
C ILE A 155 -3.72 8.17 -0.33
N ARG A 156 -4.76 8.96 -0.49
CA ARG A 156 -6.03 8.79 0.21
C ARG A 156 -7.06 8.13 -0.69
N VAL A 157 -7.69 7.10 -0.18
CA VAL A 157 -8.67 6.30 -0.91
C VAL A 157 -9.97 6.23 -0.11
N ASP A 158 -11.05 6.72 -0.68
CA ASP A 158 -12.39 6.56 -0.12
C ASP A 158 -13.05 5.33 -0.76
N ILE A 159 -13.61 4.49 0.08
CA ILE A 159 -14.25 3.23 -0.31
C ILE A 159 -15.68 3.10 0.17
#